data_0f5d3db6245427f4bc47ce2f7bb8e928
#
_entry.id   0f5d3db6245427f4bc47ce2f7bb8e928
#
_cell.length_a   1.000
_cell.length_b   1.000
_cell.length_c   1.000
_cell.angle_alpha   90.00
_cell.angle_beta   90.00
_cell.angle_gamma   90.00
#
_symmetry.space_group_name_H-M   'P 1'
#
loop_
_entity.id
_entity.type
_entity.pdbx_description
1 polymer ?
#
loop_
_entity_poly.entity_id
_entity_poly.type
_entity_poly.pdbx_seq_one_letter_code
_entity_poly.pdbx_strand_id
1 'polypeptide(L)'
;MLVSTKTVSIHGRHASLLETVGNTPLVRLNRICKDLPCTVYAKIESFNPGLSAKDRIAIHTIEAAEERGVIKPGGTIIESTSGNTGFSVAMTCAVKGLSLIH
;
A
#
# COMPACT_ATOMS: atom_id res chain seq x y z
N MET A 1 -18.09 8.98 9.32
CA MET A 1 -17.01 8.58 8.41
C MET A 1 -17.46 7.40 7.58
N LEU A 2 -17.50 7.58 6.28
CA LEU A 2 -17.80 6.48 5.37
C LEU A 2 -16.54 5.62 5.23
N VAL A 3 -16.55 4.45 5.84
CA VAL A 3 -15.55 3.44 5.54
C VAL A 3 -15.85 2.94 4.13
N SER A 4 -14.94 3.20 3.20
CA SER A 4 -15.07 2.63 1.87
C SER A 4 -14.95 1.11 1.99
N THR A 5 -16.05 0.41 1.69
CA THR A 5 -16.08 -1.05 1.60
C THR A 5 -15.69 -1.54 0.20
N LYS A 6 -15.05 -0.68 -0.60
CA LYS A 6 -14.63 -1.07 -1.95
C LYS A 6 -13.68 -2.25 -1.85
N THR A 7 -14.11 -3.37 -2.38
CA THR A 7 -13.22 -4.51 -2.62
C THR A 7 -12.21 -4.09 -3.67
N VAL A 8 -10.95 -3.99 -3.27
CA VAL A 8 -9.87 -3.69 -4.20
C VAL A 8 -9.60 -4.94 -5.03
N SER A 9 -9.79 -4.83 -6.32
CA SER A 9 -9.43 -5.87 -7.28
C SER A 9 -8.23 -5.39 -8.08
N ILE A 10 -7.24 -6.25 -8.25
CA ILE A 10 -6.12 -5.97 -9.16
C ILE A 10 -6.52 -6.11 -10.65
N HIS A 11 -7.74 -6.56 -10.88
CA HIS A 11 -8.30 -6.69 -12.24
C HIS A 11 -9.36 -5.61 -12.46
N GLY A 12 -9.36 -5.03 -13.64
CA GLY A 12 -10.35 -4.04 -14.03
C GLY A 12 -9.76 -2.65 -14.25
N ARG A 13 -10.65 -1.66 -14.25
CA ARG A 13 -10.27 -0.25 -14.43
C ARG A 13 -10.19 0.45 -13.09
N HIS A 14 -9.11 1.15 -12.86
CA HIS A 14 -8.86 1.91 -11.65
C HIS A 14 -8.66 3.39 -11.95
N ALA A 15 -9.17 4.26 -11.09
CA ALA A 15 -9.02 5.70 -11.24
C ALA A 15 -7.59 6.16 -10.90
N SER A 16 -6.90 5.44 -10.01
CA SER A 16 -5.52 5.74 -9.64
C SER A 16 -4.75 4.47 -9.26
N LEU A 17 -3.45 4.59 -9.22
CA LEU A 17 -2.57 3.51 -8.78
C LEU A 17 -2.83 3.10 -7.32
N LEU A 18 -3.30 4.01 -6.47
CA LEU A 18 -3.58 3.72 -5.07
C LEU A 18 -4.74 2.72 -4.90
N GLU A 19 -5.66 2.66 -5.85
CA GLU A 19 -6.76 1.69 -5.82
C GLU A 19 -6.31 0.24 -6.04
N THR A 20 -5.08 0.03 -6.49
CA THR A 20 -4.52 -1.31 -6.71
C THR A 20 -3.76 -1.85 -5.49
N VAL A 21 -3.63 -1.06 -4.43
CA VAL A 21 -2.96 -1.48 -3.20
C VAL A 21 -3.81 -2.45 -2.42
N GLY A 22 -3.20 -3.51 -1.94
CA GLY A 22 -3.89 -4.51 -1.14
C GLY A 22 -4.43 -5.68 -1.96
N ASN A 23 -5.32 -6.45 -1.34
CA ASN A 23 -5.90 -7.66 -1.91
C ASN A 23 -4.82 -8.61 -2.51
N THR A 24 -3.67 -8.64 -1.85
CA THR A 24 -2.53 -9.45 -2.29
C THR A 24 -2.82 -10.94 -2.11
N PRO A 25 -2.27 -11.80 -2.99
CA PRO A 25 -2.60 -13.21 -2.99
C PRO A 25 -1.95 -13.97 -1.84
N LEU A 26 -2.62 -15.04 -1.42
CA LEU A 26 -2.05 -16.11 -0.59
C LEU A 26 -1.61 -17.25 -1.50
N VAL A 27 -0.36 -17.61 -1.40
CA VAL A 27 0.23 -18.68 -2.21
C VAL A 27 0.70 -19.82 -1.31
N ARG A 28 0.22 -21.02 -1.56
CA ARG A 28 0.65 -22.21 -0.84
C ARG A 28 2.10 -22.53 -1.15
N LEU A 29 2.90 -22.77 -0.10
CA LEU A 29 4.28 -23.19 -0.23
C LEU A 29 4.33 -24.71 -0.28
N ASN A 30 4.33 -25.27 -1.49
CA ASN A 30 4.23 -26.71 -1.70
C ASN A 30 5.56 -27.43 -1.56
N ARG A 31 6.63 -26.87 -2.14
CA ARG A 31 7.90 -27.54 -2.26
C ARG A 31 8.76 -27.43 -1.00
N ILE A 32 8.94 -26.22 -0.49
CA ILE A 32 9.80 -25.96 0.66
C ILE A 32 9.20 -26.51 1.96
N CYS A 33 7.88 -26.60 2.04
CA CYS A 33 7.16 -27.05 3.22
C CYS A 33 6.56 -28.44 3.09
N LYS A 34 6.99 -29.23 2.09
CA LYS A 34 6.40 -30.54 1.78
C LYS A 34 6.45 -31.56 2.92
N ASP A 35 7.47 -31.47 3.77
CA ASP A 35 7.68 -32.41 4.88
C ASP A 35 7.13 -31.92 6.22
N LEU A 36 6.43 -30.79 6.22
CA LEU A 36 5.79 -30.23 7.42
C LEU A 36 4.39 -30.81 7.63
N PRO A 37 3.99 -31.02 8.90
CA PRO A 37 2.66 -31.56 9.24
C PRO A 37 1.54 -30.51 9.12
N CYS A 38 1.80 -29.38 8.52
CA CYS A 38 0.86 -28.27 8.35
C CYS A 38 0.93 -27.70 6.95
N THR A 39 -0.10 -26.93 6.57
CA THR A 39 -0.11 -26.18 5.31
C THR A 39 0.36 -24.75 5.59
N VAL A 40 1.33 -24.29 4.81
CA VAL A 40 1.89 -22.93 4.93
C VAL A 40 1.54 -22.12 3.69
N TYR A 41 1.07 -20.91 3.92
CA TYR A 41 0.80 -19.93 2.86
C TYR A 41 1.68 -18.70 3.03
N ALA A 42 2.14 -18.16 1.92
CA ALA A 42 2.81 -16.87 1.88
C ALA A 42 1.86 -15.79 1.36
N LYS A 43 1.74 -14.68 2.08
CA LYS A 43 1.05 -13.48 1.61
C LYS A 43 2.02 -12.66 0.78
N ILE A 44 1.77 -12.56 -0.52
CA ILE A 44 2.74 -11.96 -1.46
C ILE A 44 2.51 -10.45 -1.57
N GLU A 45 3.11 -9.69 -0.68
CA GLU A 45 2.96 -8.23 -0.62
C GLU A 45 3.69 -7.49 -1.75
N SER A 46 4.58 -8.15 -2.46
CA SER A 46 5.21 -7.58 -3.66
C SER A 46 4.26 -7.37 -4.83
N PHE A 47 3.02 -7.85 -4.75
CA PHE A 47 1.97 -7.56 -5.72
C PHE A 47 1.35 -6.17 -5.55
N ASN A 48 1.65 -5.46 -4.48
CA ASN A 48 1.30 -4.05 -4.37
C ASN A 48 2.04 -3.22 -5.43
N PRO A 49 1.50 -2.08 -5.88
CA PRO A 49 2.13 -1.26 -6.93
C PRO A 49 3.52 -0.73 -6.54
N GLY A 50 3.77 -0.49 -5.26
CA GLY A 50 5.10 -0.13 -4.72
C GLY A 50 5.96 -1.35 -4.38
N LEU A 51 5.53 -2.55 -4.73
CA LEU A 51 6.24 -3.82 -4.59
C LEU A 51 6.52 -4.24 -3.13
N SER A 52 5.79 -3.68 -2.17
CA SER A 52 5.95 -4.05 -0.76
C SER A 52 4.70 -3.79 0.08
N ALA A 53 4.70 -4.30 1.31
CA ALA A 53 3.66 -4.04 2.30
C ALA A 53 3.59 -2.56 2.75
N LYS A 54 4.60 -1.77 2.45
CA LYS A 54 4.68 -0.37 2.87
C LYS A 54 3.68 0.53 2.16
N ASP A 55 3.17 0.11 1.01
CA ASP A 55 2.08 0.81 0.32
C ASP A 55 0.85 0.96 1.20
N ARG A 56 0.49 -0.07 1.95
CA ARG A 56 -0.65 -0.03 2.89
C ARG A 56 -0.46 1.02 3.97
N ILE A 57 0.74 1.08 4.53
CA ILE A 57 1.09 2.01 5.60
C ILE A 57 1.06 3.45 5.08
N ALA A 58 1.70 3.71 3.94
CA ALA A 58 1.79 5.04 3.35
C ALA A 58 0.41 5.62 3.05
N ILE A 59 -0.44 4.88 2.33
CA ILE A 59 -1.79 5.34 1.99
C ILE A 59 -2.61 5.60 3.24
N HIS A 60 -2.67 4.64 4.14
CA HIS A 60 -3.51 4.73 5.33
C HIS A 60 -3.09 5.90 6.23
N THR A 61 -1.79 6.08 6.43
CA THR A 61 -1.27 7.18 7.26
C THR A 61 -1.58 8.54 6.64
N ILE A 62 -1.38 8.69 5.34
CA ILE A 62 -1.63 9.96 4.65
C ILE A 62 -3.13 10.27 4.62
N GLU A 63 -3.97 9.31 4.29
CA GLU A 63 -5.42 9.50 4.27
C GLU A 63 -5.97 9.84 5.65
N ALA A 64 -5.51 9.17 6.70
CA ALA A 64 -5.88 9.49 8.07
C ALA A 64 -5.47 10.91 8.48
N ALA A 65 -4.31 11.37 8.01
CA ALA A 65 -3.85 12.74 8.27
C ALA A 65 -4.67 13.78 7.49
N GLU A 66 -5.06 13.47 6.25
CA GLU A 66 -5.96 14.30 5.46
C GLU A 66 -7.34 14.42 6.12
N GLU A 67 -7.93 13.30 6.54
CA GLU A 67 -9.23 13.27 7.25
C GLU A 67 -9.23 14.10 8.53
N ARG A 68 -8.12 14.10 9.27
CA ARG A 68 -7.96 14.91 10.47
C ARG A 68 -7.62 16.38 10.20
N GLY A 69 -7.43 16.75 8.95
CA GLY A 69 -7.05 18.10 8.57
C GLY A 69 -5.59 18.47 8.89
N VAL A 70 -4.75 17.48 9.21
CA VAL A 70 -3.31 17.70 9.47
C VAL A 70 -2.56 18.00 8.18
N ILE A 71 -2.95 17.35 7.10
CA ILE A 71 -2.43 17.59 5.75
C ILE A 71 -3.55 18.21 4.91
N LYS A 72 -3.26 19.35 4.28
CA LYS A 72 -4.18 20.03 3.36
C LYS A 72 -3.80 19.74 1.91
N PRO A 73 -4.71 19.94 0.94
CA PRO A 73 -4.38 19.83 -0.47
C PRO A 73 -3.13 20.65 -0.82
N GLY A 74 -2.18 20.02 -1.54
CA GLY A 74 -0.91 20.65 -1.86
C GLY A 74 0.11 20.69 -0.72
N GLY A 75 -0.21 20.10 0.41
CA GLY A 75 0.68 20.04 1.58
C GLY A 75 1.99 19.30 1.33
N THR A 76 2.90 19.41 2.29
CA THR A 76 4.23 18.80 2.21
C THR A 76 4.38 17.73 3.28
N ILE A 77 4.87 16.58 2.88
CA ILE A 77 5.26 15.48 3.78
C ILE A 77 6.78 15.45 3.86
N ILE A 78 7.29 15.24 5.06
CA ILE A 78 8.71 15.04 5.30
C ILE A 78 8.88 13.61 5.83
N GLU A 79 9.70 12.82 5.17
CA GLU A 79 9.93 11.42 5.52
C GLU A 79 11.42 11.09 5.50
N SER A 80 11.90 10.47 6.57
CA SER A 80 13.26 9.95 6.65
C SER A 80 13.23 8.43 6.44
N THR A 81 13.61 8.02 5.25
CA THR A 81 13.62 6.62 4.84
C THR A 81 14.65 6.37 3.76
N SER A 82 15.17 5.16 3.71
CA SER A 82 16.12 4.74 2.67
C SER A 82 15.56 3.61 1.78
N GLY A 83 14.29 3.25 1.94
CA GLY A 83 13.75 2.05 1.29
C GLY A 83 12.29 2.15 0.88
N ASN A 84 11.59 1.04 1.07
CA ASN A 84 10.23 0.83 0.59
C ASN A 84 9.20 1.84 1.14
N THR A 85 9.35 2.29 2.37
CA THR A 85 8.47 3.31 2.94
C THR A 85 8.56 4.61 2.14
N GLY A 86 9.78 5.05 1.80
CA GLY A 86 9.99 6.24 0.98
C GLY A 86 9.37 6.11 -0.41
N PHE A 87 9.53 4.95 -1.04
CA PHE A 87 8.91 4.69 -2.32
C PHE A 87 7.38 4.80 -2.25
N SER A 88 6.79 4.15 -1.25
CA SER A 88 5.33 4.13 -1.08
C SER A 88 4.77 5.52 -0.73
N VAL A 89 5.46 6.29 0.09
CA VAL A 89 5.08 7.68 0.39
C VAL A 89 5.19 8.55 -0.87
N ALA A 90 6.27 8.41 -1.63
CA ALA A 90 6.46 9.17 -2.87
C ALA A 90 5.36 8.87 -3.89
N MET A 91 5.02 7.61 -4.08
CA MET A 91 3.92 7.18 -4.95
C MET A 91 2.58 7.79 -4.50
N THR A 92 2.29 7.72 -3.22
CA THR A 92 1.05 8.27 -2.65
C THR A 92 0.99 9.79 -2.80
N CYS A 93 2.07 10.49 -2.51
CA CYS A 93 2.16 11.93 -2.71
C CYS A 93 1.96 12.32 -4.17
N ALA A 94 2.59 11.62 -5.09
CA ALA A 94 2.45 11.87 -6.53
C ALA A 94 0.99 11.77 -6.99
N VAL A 95 0.29 10.74 -6.55
CA VAL A 95 -1.13 10.55 -6.92
C VAL A 95 -2.03 11.61 -6.27
N LYS A 96 -1.75 12.00 -5.03
CA LYS A 96 -2.57 12.95 -4.26
C LYS A 96 -2.20 14.41 -4.48
N GLY A 97 -1.19 14.72 -5.27
CA GLY A 97 -0.74 16.09 -5.51
C GLY A 97 -0.07 16.72 -4.28
N LEU A 98 0.56 15.91 -3.44
CA LEU A 98 1.32 16.35 -2.27
C LEU A 98 2.79 16.49 -2.61
N SER A 99 3.50 17.36 -1.89
CA SER A 99 4.95 17.48 -1.97
C SER A 99 5.61 16.51 -0.99
N LEU A 100 6.75 15.96 -1.38
CA LEU A 100 7.56 15.12 -0.51
C LEU A 100 8.98 15.67 -0.40
N ILE A 101 9.44 15.81 0.83
CA ILE A 101 10.84 16.08 1.16
C ILE A 101 11.42 14.82 1.78
N HIS A 102 12.39 14.25 1.10
CA HIS A 102 13.08 13.05 1.51
C HIS A 102 14.40 13.39 2.20
#